data_4f76d60c2264164ddb37ebbd1c594174
#
_entry.id   4f76d60c2264164ddb37ebbd1c594174
#
_cell.length_a   1.000
_cell.length_b   1.000
_cell.length_c   1.000
_cell.angle_alpha   90.00
_cell.angle_beta   90.00
_cell.angle_gamma   90.00
#
_symmetry.space_group_name_H-M   'P 1'
#
loop_
_entity.id
_entity.type
_entity.pdbx_description
1 polymer ?
#
loop_
_entity_poly.entity_id
_entity_poly.type
_entity_poly.pdbx_seq_one_letter_code
_entity_poly.pdbx_strand_id
1 'polypeptide(L)'
;KNDYGILNDKYAKYSDRYSAQMRKYELDLRMNIDIDITPSTLAQLTMLGSLRERKRPATYEGNLFQGLFNTPSGAFPVKTSNGIWGSNSVLKDNPLARIADIGYFKENPRMLQADMRIRQDLSSLTPGLSAEVAVAYDNNAVFKEQGSKNFQYAVNTPVVNVVTGEKEAMSEVYGDN
;
A
#
# COMPACT_ATOMS: atom_id res chain seq x y z
N LYS A 1 -1.68 -13.95 4.26
CA LYS A 1 -0.69 -12.88 4.38
C LYS A 1 0.36 -13.09 3.31
N ASN A 2 0.39 -12.24 2.31
CA ASN A 2 1.39 -12.30 1.24
C ASN A 2 2.35 -11.14 1.46
N ASP A 3 3.57 -11.46 1.87
CA ASP A 3 4.65 -10.49 2.05
C ASP A 3 5.54 -10.56 0.79
N TYR A 4 5.50 -9.50 0.00
CA TYR A 4 6.34 -9.35 -1.18
C TYR A 4 7.43 -8.32 -0.91
N GLY A 5 8.69 -8.75 -0.89
CA GLY A 5 9.81 -7.83 -0.70
C GLY A 5 11.11 -8.41 -1.22
N ILE A 6 11.65 -7.81 -2.28
CA ILE A 6 12.92 -8.23 -2.88
C ILE A 6 14.12 -7.88 -1.98
N LEU A 7 14.00 -6.89 -1.09
CA LEU A 7 15.10 -6.33 -0.30
C LEU A 7 14.91 -6.47 1.22
N ASN A 8 14.00 -7.33 1.65
CA ASN A 8 13.43 -7.28 2.99
C ASN A 8 14.41 -7.67 4.11
N ASP A 9 15.12 -8.79 3.98
CA ASP A 9 15.89 -9.33 5.10
C ASP A 9 17.22 -8.65 5.31
N LYS A 10 17.90 -8.28 4.24
CA LYS A 10 19.25 -7.69 4.33
C LYS A 10 19.24 -6.21 4.71
N TYR A 11 18.23 -5.47 4.30
CA TYR A 11 18.18 -4.02 4.44
C TYR A 11 17.06 -3.51 5.37
N ALA A 12 16.23 -4.39 5.92
CA ALA A 12 15.19 -4.04 6.88
C ALA A 12 15.74 -3.30 8.12
N LYS A 13 16.98 -3.56 8.51
CA LYS A 13 17.66 -2.86 9.61
C LYS A 13 17.88 -1.36 9.37
N TYR A 14 17.77 -0.90 8.12
CA TYR A 14 17.88 0.51 7.76
C TYR A 14 16.53 1.22 7.70
N SER A 15 15.43 0.49 7.89
CA SER A 15 14.08 1.02 7.90
C SER A 15 13.56 1.12 9.33
N ASP A 16 13.70 2.29 9.95
CA ASP A 16 13.28 2.50 11.34
C ASP A 16 11.78 2.78 11.50
N ARG A 17 11.12 3.27 10.47
CA ARG A 17 9.74 3.78 10.56
C ARG A 17 8.73 3.09 9.66
N TYR A 18 9.13 2.63 8.49
CA TYR A 18 8.22 2.09 7.48
C TYR A 18 8.70 0.74 6.99
N SER A 19 7.78 -0.21 6.92
CA SER A 19 8.08 -1.51 6.33
C SER A 19 8.28 -1.36 4.84
N ALA A 20 9.43 -1.80 4.33
CA ALA A 20 9.72 -1.90 2.89
C ALA A 20 8.85 -2.94 2.16
N GLN A 21 7.86 -3.51 2.84
CA GLN A 21 7.00 -4.57 2.34
C GLN A 21 5.68 -4.05 1.81
N MET A 22 5.20 -4.68 0.75
CA MET A 22 3.81 -4.60 0.36
C MET A 22 3.00 -5.62 1.17
N ARG A 23 1.98 -5.15 1.89
CA ARG A 23 1.05 -6.00 2.63
C ARG A 23 -0.34 -5.84 2.05
N LYS A 24 -1.01 -6.96 1.82
CA LYS A 24 -2.40 -7.01 1.39
C LYS A 24 -3.17 -7.91 2.35
N TYR A 25 -4.23 -7.38 2.92
CA TYR A 25 -5.24 -8.13 3.64
C TYR A 25 -6.54 -8.05 2.86
N GLU A 26 -7.27 -9.15 2.82
CA GLU A 26 -8.56 -9.22 2.14
C GLU A 26 -9.48 -10.13 2.96
N LEU A 27 -10.66 -9.62 3.25
CA LEU A 27 -11.74 -10.33 3.91
C LEU A 27 -13.00 -10.15 3.07
N ASP A 28 -13.54 -11.25 2.57
CA ASP A 28 -14.80 -11.28 1.86
C ASP A 28 -15.80 -12.08 2.69
N LEU A 29 -16.97 -11.51 2.90
CA LEU A 29 -18.09 -12.12 3.61
C LEU A 29 -19.28 -12.23 2.67
N ARG A 30 -19.84 -13.42 2.55
CA ARG A 30 -21.14 -13.65 1.89
C ARG A 30 -22.13 -14.23 2.87
N MET A 31 -23.34 -13.71 2.79
CA MET A 31 -24.45 -14.17 3.61
C MET A 31 -25.72 -14.21 2.76
N ASN A 32 -26.42 -15.36 2.80
CA ASN A 32 -27.74 -15.52 2.21
C ASN A 32 -28.66 -16.04 3.31
N ILE A 33 -29.77 -15.34 3.50
CA ILE A 33 -30.77 -15.68 4.52
C ILE A 33 -32.12 -15.70 3.85
N ASP A 34 -32.81 -16.80 3.99
CA ASP A 34 -34.22 -16.97 3.58
C ASP A 34 -35.05 -17.16 4.84
N ILE A 35 -36.09 -16.36 4.99
CA ILE A 35 -36.97 -16.35 6.15
C ILE A 35 -38.43 -16.50 5.68
N ASP A 36 -39.05 -17.58 6.04
CA ASP A 36 -40.53 -17.75 5.91
C ASP A 36 -41.21 -16.95 7.02
N ILE A 37 -41.63 -15.72 6.73
CA ILE A 37 -42.35 -14.86 7.68
C ILE A 37 -43.73 -15.45 7.97
N THR A 38 -44.37 -15.93 6.93
CA THR A 38 -45.63 -16.68 6.99
C THR A 38 -45.59 -17.79 5.93
N PRO A 39 -46.52 -18.78 5.94
CA PRO A 39 -46.58 -19.78 4.87
C PRO A 39 -46.73 -19.23 3.46
N SER A 40 -47.15 -17.96 3.33
CA SER A 40 -47.34 -17.27 2.05
C SER A 40 -46.35 -16.11 1.83
N THR A 41 -45.46 -15.80 2.79
CA THR A 41 -44.56 -14.65 2.72
C THR A 41 -43.13 -15.11 2.93
N LEU A 42 -42.27 -14.97 1.92
CA LEU A 42 -40.84 -15.25 1.95
C LEU A 42 -40.06 -13.94 1.88
N ALA A 43 -39.13 -13.74 2.83
CA ALA A 43 -38.13 -12.70 2.78
C ALA A 43 -36.77 -13.31 2.50
N GLN A 44 -36.03 -12.75 1.57
CA GLN A 44 -34.67 -13.15 1.18
C GLN A 44 -33.74 -11.99 1.37
N LEU A 45 -32.61 -12.22 2.03
CA LEU A 45 -31.54 -11.24 2.21
C LEU A 45 -30.23 -11.84 1.69
N THR A 46 -29.65 -11.20 0.70
CA THR A 46 -28.31 -11.52 0.20
C THR A 46 -27.37 -10.36 0.52
N MET A 47 -26.25 -10.66 1.16
CA MET A 47 -25.23 -9.66 1.47
C MET A 47 -23.87 -10.13 1.00
N LEU A 48 -23.09 -9.20 0.43
CA LEU A 48 -21.69 -9.34 0.07
C LEU A 48 -20.91 -8.17 0.67
N GLY A 49 -20.02 -8.47 1.61
CA GLY A 49 -19.09 -7.50 2.18
C GLY A 49 -17.66 -7.82 1.77
N SER A 50 -16.88 -6.80 1.41
CA SER A 50 -15.45 -6.92 1.15
C SER A 50 -14.69 -5.82 1.86
N LEU A 51 -13.71 -6.23 2.66
CA LEU A 51 -12.76 -5.33 3.33
C LEU A 51 -11.37 -5.67 2.84
N ARG A 52 -10.68 -4.66 2.29
CA ARG A 52 -9.32 -4.81 1.82
C ARG A 52 -8.43 -3.77 2.47
N GLU A 53 -7.22 -4.16 2.77
CA GLU A 53 -6.15 -3.24 3.18
C GLU A 53 -4.93 -3.53 2.32
N ARG A 54 -4.39 -2.48 1.71
CA ARG A 54 -3.12 -2.54 0.98
C ARG A 54 -2.20 -1.46 1.54
N LYS A 55 -1.03 -1.87 1.99
CA LYS A 55 0.04 -0.96 2.42
C LYS A 55 1.29 -1.23 1.61
N ARG A 56 1.92 -0.17 1.11
CA ARG A 56 3.15 -0.22 0.33
C ARG A 56 4.01 1.01 0.61
N PRO A 57 5.33 1.01 0.26
CA PRO A 57 6.13 2.22 0.24
C PRO A 57 5.49 3.29 -0.66
N ALA A 58 5.75 4.56 -0.38
CA ALA A 58 5.20 5.68 -1.16
C ALA A 58 5.80 5.77 -2.58
N THR A 59 6.91 5.09 -2.83
CA THR A 59 7.55 5.06 -4.16
C THR A 59 6.75 4.22 -5.15
N TYR A 60 6.73 4.67 -6.41
CA TYR A 60 6.18 3.88 -7.50
C TYR A 60 7.15 2.78 -7.91
N GLU A 61 6.66 1.57 -8.16
CA GLU A 61 7.48 0.38 -8.43
C GLU A 61 8.41 0.56 -9.64
N GLY A 62 7.91 1.18 -10.72
CA GLY A 62 8.72 1.48 -11.91
C GLY A 62 9.92 2.37 -11.62
N ASN A 63 9.75 3.41 -10.81
CA ASN A 63 10.84 4.30 -10.42
C ASN A 63 11.87 3.60 -9.55
N LEU A 64 11.42 2.67 -8.70
CA LEU A 64 12.30 1.86 -7.88
C LEU A 64 13.19 0.95 -8.74
N PHE A 65 12.60 0.20 -9.66
CA PHE A 65 13.36 -0.68 -10.56
C PHE A 65 14.31 0.11 -11.44
N GLN A 66 13.86 1.24 -12.00
CA GLN A 66 14.72 2.13 -12.78
C GLN A 66 15.90 2.64 -11.93
N GLY A 67 15.67 3.07 -10.69
CA GLY A 67 16.72 3.47 -9.77
C GLY A 67 17.72 2.36 -9.48
N LEU A 68 17.25 1.14 -9.25
CA LEU A 68 18.12 -0.03 -9.00
C LEU A 68 18.97 -0.39 -10.22
N PHE A 69 18.40 -0.36 -11.43
CA PHE A 69 19.14 -0.65 -12.66
C PHE A 69 20.17 0.43 -13.00
N ASN A 70 19.85 1.69 -12.71
CA ASN A 70 20.72 2.82 -13.05
C ASN A 70 21.79 3.10 -11.95
N THR A 71 21.74 2.40 -10.82
CA THR A 71 22.69 2.59 -9.72
C THR A 71 23.66 1.41 -9.62
N PRO A 72 24.90 1.54 -10.09
CA PRO A 72 25.91 0.49 -9.90
C PRO A 72 26.13 0.17 -8.41
N SER A 73 26.37 -1.09 -8.10
CA SER A 73 26.51 -1.56 -6.71
C SER A 73 27.68 -0.93 -5.93
N GLY A 74 28.67 -0.39 -6.62
CA GLY A 74 29.82 0.31 -6.05
C GLY A 74 29.73 1.84 -6.12
N ALA A 75 28.59 2.42 -6.51
CA ALA A 75 28.48 3.86 -6.73
C ALA A 75 28.66 4.69 -5.45
N PHE A 76 28.12 4.20 -4.33
CA PHE A 76 28.19 4.82 -3.01
C PHE A 76 27.81 3.81 -1.91
N PRO A 77 28.17 4.04 -0.64
CA PRO A 77 27.73 3.21 0.47
C PRO A 77 26.23 3.38 0.70
N VAL A 78 25.56 2.35 1.22
CA VAL A 78 24.12 2.42 1.55
C VAL A 78 23.83 3.55 2.52
N LYS A 79 24.63 3.61 3.59
CA LYS A 79 24.62 4.72 4.57
C LYS A 79 26.06 5.13 4.88
N THR A 80 26.25 6.41 5.16
CA THR A 80 27.49 6.97 5.69
C THR A 80 27.71 6.55 7.13
N SER A 81 28.89 6.81 7.69
CA SER A 81 29.21 6.60 9.11
C SER A 81 28.25 7.33 10.06
N ASN A 82 27.70 8.46 9.61
CA ASN A 82 26.75 9.28 10.37
C ASN A 82 25.29 8.81 10.22
N GLY A 83 25.04 7.67 9.55
CA GLY A 83 23.70 7.11 9.37
C GLY A 83 22.85 7.76 8.27
N ILE A 84 23.38 8.73 7.53
CA ILE A 84 22.70 9.40 6.43
C ILE A 84 22.81 8.53 5.17
N TRP A 85 21.81 8.57 4.30
CA TRP A 85 21.82 7.81 3.04
C TRP A 85 22.94 8.25 2.11
N GLY A 86 23.69 7.28 1.60
CA GLY A 86 24.79 7.55 0.69
C GLY A 86 24.30 7.97 -0.70
N SER A 87 25.05 8.86 -1.33
CA SER A 87 24.89 9.27 -2.72
C SER A 87 26.22 9.76 -3.28
N ASN A 88 26.26 10.19 -4.54
CA ASN A 88 27.39 10.89 -5.14
C ASN A 88 26.91 12.08 -5.97
N SER A 89 27.86 12.86 -6.51
CA SER A 89 27.55 14.08 -7.26
C SER A 89 26.71 13.86 -8.53
N VAL A 90 26.75 12.65 -9.09
CA VAL A 90 26.03 12.26 -10.32
C VAL A 90 24.72 11.56 -9.98
N LEU A 91 24.78 10.59 -9.04
CA LEU A 91 23.65 9.77 -8.62
C LEU A 91 23.19 10.24 -7.24
N LYS A 92 22.35 11.27 -7.24
CA LYS A 92 21.84 11.88 -6.00
C LYS A 92 20.72 11.09 -5.34
N ASP A 93 20.21 10.07 -6.02
CA ASP A 93 19.07 9.26 -5.56
C ASP A 93 19.55 7.91 -5.04
N ASN A 94 19.12 7.56 -3.83
CA ASN A 94 19.41 6.27 -3.24
C ASN A 94 18.16 5.37 -3.31
N PRO A 95 18.16 4.31 -4.14
CA PRO A 95 17.00 3.44 -4.30
C PRO A 95 16.53 2.79 -2.99
N LEU A 96 17.46 2.52 -2.07
CA LEU A 96 17.11 1.93 -0.76
C LEU A 96 16.44 2.95 0.16
N ALA A 97 16.88 4.22 0.12
CA ALA A 97 16.20 5.30 0.84
C ALA A 97 14.76 5.49 0.36
N ARG A 98 14.53 5.38 -0.94
CA ARG A 98 13.17 5.44 -1.52
C ARG A 98 12.24 4.34 -1.02
N ILE A 99 12.76 3.18 -0.68
CA ILE A 99 11.94 2.10 -0.10
C ILE A 99 11.73 2.32 1.40
N ALA A 100 12.80 2.71 2.10
CA ALA A 100 12.83 2.71 3.56
C ALA A 100 12.25 4.00 4.18
N ASP A 101 12.58 5.16 3.60
CA ASP A 101 12.35 6.46 4.25
C ASP A 101 11.40 7.41 3.51
N ILE A 102 11.00 7.13 2.28
CA ILE A 102 10.11 8.04 1.53
C ILE A 102 8.69 8.12 2.09
N GLY A 103 8.32 7.18 2.95
CA GLY A 103 7.00 7.10 3.55
C GLY A 103 6.18 5.90 3.07
N TYR A 104 4.86 6.00 3.22
CA TYR A 104 3.94 4.91 2.92
C TYR A 104 2.69 5.37 2.18
N PHE A 105 2.09 4.42 1.50
CA PHE A 105 0.77 4.55 0.89
C PHE A 105 -0.11 3.41 1.39
N LYS A 106 -1.27 3.76 1.96
CA LYS A 106 -2.25 2.82 2.48
C LYS A 106 -3.59 3.03 1.79
N GLU A 107 -4.18 1.96 1.28
CA GLU A 107 -5.53 1.95 0.70
C GLU A 107 -6.39 0.96 1.47
N ASN A 108 -7.62 1.38 1.78
CA ASN A 108 -8.63 0.54 2.42
C ASN A 108 -9.91 0.57 1.57
N PRO A 109 -9.98 -0.19 0.47
CA PRO A 109 -11.23 -0.39 -0.27
C PRO A 109 -12.22 -1.17 0.58
N ARG A 110 -13.45 -0.70 0.63
CA ARG A 110 -14.57 -1.35 1.31
C ARG A 110 -15.74 -1.42 0.37
N MET A 111 -16.39 -2.55 0.31
CA MET A 111 -17.57 -2.77 -0.49
C MET A 111 -18.63 -3.45 0.36
N LEU A 112 -19.84 -2.98 0.27
CA LEU A 112 -21.02 -3.63 0.83
C LEU A 112 -22.12 -3.61 -0.21
N GLN A 113 -22.59 -4.78 -0.57
CA GLN A 113 -23.78 -4.98 -1.41
C GLN A 113 -24.79 -5.74 -0.56
N ALA A 114 -26.04 -5.29 -0.59
CA ALA A 114 -27.14 -5.92 0.10
C ALA A 114 -28.39 -5.88 -0.76
N ASP A 115 -28.94 -7.03 -1.02
CA ASP A 115 -30.19 -7.21 -1.75
C ASP A 115 -31.23 -7.82 -0.82
N MET A 116 -32.36 -7.15 -0.68
CA MET A 116 -33.51 -7.66 0.05
C MET A 116 -34.68 -7.84 -0.88
N ARG A 117 -35.33 -9.00 -0.82
CA ARG A 117 -36.49 -9.36 -1.61
C ARG A 117 -37.56 -9.90 -0.69
N ILE A 118 -38.79 -9.42 -0.85
CA ILE A 118 -39.96 -9.94 -0.16
C ILE A 118 -40.96 -10.39 -1.22
N ARG A 119 -41.33 -11.66 -1.17
CA ARG A 119 -42.31 -12.28 -2.04
C ARG A 119 -43.54 -12.71 -1.26
N GLN A 120 -44.69 -12.29 -1.71
CA GLN A 120 -46.00 -12.66 -1.17
C GLN A 120 -46.73 -13.53 -2.16
N ASP A 121 -47.13 -14.74 -1.74
CA ASP A 121 -48.08 -15.57 -2.49
C ASP A 121 -49.51 -15.05 -2.27
N LEU A 122 -50.20 -14.75 -3.35
CA LEU A 122 -51.54 -14.25 -3.37
C LEU A 122 -52.51 -15.27 -4.03
N SER A 123 -52.13 -16.54 -4.06
CA SER A 123 -52.94 -17.62 -4.66
C SER A 123 -54.31 -17.77 -4.02
N SER A 124 -54.50 -17.23 -2.81
CA SER A 124 -55.81 -17.14 -2.13
C SER A 124 -56.78 -16.17 -2.82
N LEU A 125 -56.27 -15.19 -3.57
CA LEU A 125 -57.09 -14.25 -4.37
C LEU A 125 -57.28 -14.77 -5.79
N THR A 126 -56.20 -15.21 -6.42
CA THR A 126 -56.19 -15.74 -7.77
C THR A 126 -55.09 -16.80 -7.90
N PRO A 127 -55.44 -18.03 -8.35
CA PRO A 127 -54.44 -19.10 -8.49
C PRO A 127 -53.22 -18.66 -9.33
N GLY A 128 -52.00 -18.84 -8.78
CA GLY A 128 -50.75 -18.49 -9.42
C GLY A 128 -50.34 -17.01 -9.33
N LEU A 129 -51.11 -16.15 -8.65
CA LEU A 129 -50.77 -14.76 -8.45
C LEU A 129 -49.70 -14.65 -7.31
N SER A 130 -48.69 -13.86 -7.54
CA SER A 130 -47.71 -13.46 -6.52
C SER A 130 -47.26 -12.02 -6.71
N ALA A 131 -46.89 -11.35 -5.64
CA ALA A 131 -46.30 -10.02 -5.66
C ALA A 131 -44.87 -10.08 -5.07
N GLU A 132 -43.95 -9.32 -5.64
CA GLU A 132 -42.57 -9.25 -5.19
C GLU A 132 -42.09 -7.79 -5.15
N VAL A 133 -41.38 -7.46 -4.07
CA VAL A 133 -40.70 -6.19 -3.91
C VAL A 133 -39.22 -6.50 -3.66
N ALA A 134 -38.32 -5.84 -4.39
CA ALA A 134 -36.87 -5.97 -4.20
C ALA A 134 -36.26 -4.60 -3.98
N VAL A 135 -35.31 -4.53 -3.05
CA VAL A 135 -34.50 -3.36 -2.76
C VAL A 135 -33.03 -3.78 -2.79
N ALA A 136 -32.20 -3.03 -3.52
CA ALA A 136 -30.75 -3.23 -3.58
C ALA A 136 -30.03 -2.03 -2.99
N TYR A 137 -28.95 -2.30 -2.27
CA TYR A 137 -28.05 -1.30 -1.72
C TYR A 137 -26.60 -1.66 -2.09
N ASP A 138 -25.95 -0.74 -2.81
CA ASP A 138 -24.55 -0.85 -3.18
C ASP A 138 -23.76 0.32 -2.59
N ASN A 139 -22.71 -0.01 -1.85
CA ASN A 139 -21.76 0.98 -1.32
C ASN A 139 -20.34 0.53 -1.64
N ASN A 140 -19.58 1.42 -2.27
CA ASN A 140 -18.17 1.21 -2.57
C ASN A 140 -17.40 2.46 -2.14
N ALA A 141 -16.51 2.30 -1.16
CA ALA A 141 -15.70 3.37 -0.60
C ALA A 141 -14.22 2.98 -0.62
N VAL A 142 -13.36 3.91 -1.01
CA VAL A 142 -11.91 3.74 -0.97
C VAL A 142 -11.31 4.82 -0.08
N PHE A 143 -10.76 4.39 1.06
CA PHE A 143 -10.01 5.28 1.95
C PHE A 143 -8.54 5.19 1.61
N LYS A 144 -7.91 6.35 1.33
CA LYS A 144 -6.50 6.47 1.02
C LYS A 144 -5.81 7.31 2.07
N GLU A 145 -4.69 6.83 2.55
CA GLU A 145 -3.80 7.51 3.47
C GLU A 145 -2.39 7.47 2.89
N GLN A 146 -1.76 8.63 2.80
CA GLN A 146 -0.39 8.75 2.30
C GLN A 146 0.42 9.58 3.28
N GLY A 147 1.49 8.98 3.78
CA GLY A 147 2.56 9.68 4.48
C GLY A 147 3.77 9.76 3.55
N SER A 148 4.19 10.97 3.19
CA SER A 148 5.43 11.19 2.45
C SER A 148 6.44 11.92 3.34
N LYS A 149 7.71 11.56 3.17
CA LYS A 149 8.82 12.19 3.87
C LYS A 149 9.98 12.36 2.89
N ASN A 150 10.64 13.49 2.96
CA ASN A 150 11.94 13.66 2.33
C ASN A 150 13.01 12.99 3.19
N PHE A 151 14.09 12.57 2.59
CA PHE A 151 15.22 11.98 3.30
C PHE A 151 16.50 12.74 2.98
N GLN A 152 17.38 12.80 3.96
CA GLN A 152 18.71 13.37 3.78
C GLN A 152 19.62 12.39 3.08
N TYR A 153 20.47 12.89 2.20
CA TYR A 153 21.52 12.13 1.56
C TYR A 153 22.85 12.88 1.64
N ALA A 154 23.94 12.15 1.76
CA ALA A 154 25.28 12.71 1.84
C ALA A 154 26.06 12.39 0.58
N VAL A 155 26.63 13.43 -0.02
CA VAL A 155 27.54 13.33 -1.15
C VAL A 155 28.96 13.38 -0.61
N ASN A 156 29.73 12.31 -0.78
CA ASN A 156 31.16 12.30 -0.47
C ASN A 156 31.92 12.75 -1.73
N THR A 157 32.42 13.96 -1.70
CA THR A 157 33.31 14.47 -2.74
C THR A 157 34.73 14.36 -2.25
N PRO A 158 35.59 13.56 -2.88
CA PRO A 158 37.01 13.54 -2.52
C PRO A 158 37.65 14.88 -2.89
N VAL A 159 38.08 15.63 -1.89
CA VAL A 159 38.86 16.85 -2.06
C VAL A 159 40.31 16.52 -1.79
N VAL A 160 41.20 16.88 -2.70
CA VAL A 160 42.62 16.76 -2.48
C VAL A 160 43.08 18.07 -1.81
N ASN A 161 43.61 17.97 -0.58
CA ASN A 161 44.22 19.09 0.06
C ASN A 161 45.47 19.48 -0.73
N VAL A 162 45.47 20.65 -1.33
CA VAL A 162 46.52 21.12 -2.25
C VAL A 162 47.86 21.32 -1.51
N VAL A 163 47.82 21.50 -0.18
CA VAL A 163 49.01 21.74 0.64
C VAL A 163 49.62 20.43 1.13
N THR A 164 48.82 19.46 1.56
CA THR A 164 49.29 18.19 2.13
C THR A 164 49.28 17.03 1.13
N GLY A 165 48.59 17.16 0.00
CA GLY A 165 48.40 16.10 -0.98
C GLY A 165 47.51 14.96 -0.48
N GLU A 166 46.93 15.08 0.70
CA GLU A 166 46.03 14.07 1.28
C GLU A 166 44.61 14.22 0.70
N LYS A 167 43.97 13.08 0.50
CA LYS A 167 42.55 13.03 0.08
C LYS A 167 41.67 13.17 1.31
N GLU A 168 41.00 14.31 1.44
CA GLU A 168 39.98 14.54 2.44
C GLU A 168 38.60 14.26 1.82
N ALA A 169 37.76 13.53 2.51
CA ALA A 169 36.38 13.34 2.09
C ALA A 169 35.51 14.47 2.67
N MET A 170 35.15 15.46 1.87
CA MET A 170 34.08 16.40 2.25
C MET A 170 32.75 15.71 2.09
N SER A 171 31.97 15.65 3.14
CA SER A 171 30.61 15.15 3.16
C SER A 171 29.64 16.34 3.18
N GLU A 172 28.94 16.55 2.08
CA GLU A 172 27.87 17.52 2.01
C GLU A 172 26.53 16.81 2.22
N VAL A 173 25.66 17.35 3.07
CA VAL A 173 24.35 16.81 3.37
C VAL A 173 23.30 17.62 2.63
N TYR A 174 22.44 16.95 1.89
CA TYR A 174 21.34 17.54 1.14
C TYR A 174 20.00 16.92 1.59
N GLY A 175 18.93 17.69 1.42
CA GLY A 175 17.56 17.29 1.78
C GLY A 175 17.18 17.69 3.20
N ASP A 176 15.86 17.73 3.43
CA ASP A 176 15.27 18.08 4.72
C ASP A 176 15.03 16.81 5.56
N ASN A 177 15.05 17.00 6.89
CA ASN A 177 14.86 15.90 7.86
C ASN A 177 13.36 15.71 8.20
#